data_213f036c5d74aeba58cd7b10fc94f3a8
#
_entry.id   213f036c5d74aeba58cd7b10fc94f3a8
#
_cell.length_a   1.000
_cell.length_b   1.000
_cell.length_c   1.000
_cell.angle_alpha   90.00
_cell.angle_beta   90.00
_cell.angle_gamma   90.00
#
_symmetry.space_group_name_H-M   'P 1'
#
loop_
_entity.id
_entity.type
_entity.pdbx_description
1 polymer ?
#
loop_
_entity_poly.entity_id
_entity_poly.type
_entity_poly.pdbx_seq_one_letter_code
_entity_poly.pdbx_strand_id
1 'polypeptide(L)'
;DLCGFIFKSRSPSSGMERVKVYDENGIPHVNGIGLFARAFMEHFPLVPVEDDGRLHDPDLRENFFENIFVFRDYRQVKRSRNVGDLVEFQTRHKMQIMAHSQEHLAEMGRLVARTKQSEEDPFERYEELLREAMQKLPTPGRNANVLMHMLGYLQEELSGVEKQEFLEVVDRYKNGLMPLIVPVTLLRHYVRKYEKSYLHKQSYINPHPYELKLRNHA
;
A
#
# COMPACT_ATOMS: atom_id res chain seq x y z
N ASP A 1 3.38 -19.39 -7.18
CA ASP A 1 3.23 -18.26 -6.26
C ASP A 1 2.46 -17.12 -6.92
N LEU A 2 1.21 -16.91 -6.50
CA LEU A 2 0.39 -15.78 -6.97
C LEU A 2 0.71 -14.56 -6.11
N CYS A 3 0.99 -13.41 -6.74
CA CYS A 3 1.23 -12.14 -6.05
C CYS A 3 0.01 -11.21 -6.06
N GLY A 4 -0.97 -11.50 -6.90
CA GLY A 4 -2.25 -10.82 -7.02
C GLY A 4 -3.10 -11.51 -8.08
N PHE A 5 -4.39 -11.18 -8.12
CA PHE A 5 -5.31 -11.71 -9.12
C PHE A 5 -6.27 -10.62 -9.61
N ILE A 6 -6.49 -10.55 -10.93
CA ILE A 6 -7.43 -9.62 -11.54
C ILE A 6 -8.63 -10.42 -12.04
N PHE A 7 -9.79 -10.13 -11.48
CA PHE A 7 -11.05 -10.75 -11.88
C PHE A 7 -11.68 -10.04 -13.07
N LYS A 8 -12.52 -10.77 -13.81
CA LYS A 8 -13.34 -10.21 -14.88
C LYS A 8 -14.60 -9.59 -14.31
N SER A 9 -14.77 -8.29 -14.51
CA SER A 9 -15.93 -7.51 -14.06
C SER A 9 -17.25 -8.16 -14.46
N ARG A 10 -18.18 -8.27 -13.51
CA ARG A 10 -19.56 -8.75 -13.69
C ARG A 10 -19.69 -10.14 -14.31
N SER A 11 -18.63 -10.93 -14.39
CA SER A 11 -18.69 -12.30 -14.91
C SER A 11 -19.43 -13.21 -13.93
N PRO A 12 -20.36 -14.06 -14.41
CA PRO A 12 -21.07 -15.02 -13.56
C PRO A 12 -20.15 -16.01 -12.84
N SER A 13 -18.99 -16.30 -13.40
CA SER A 13 -17.99 -17.18 -12.80
C SER A 13 -16.92 -16.43 -12.02
N SER A 14 -16.36 -15.33 -12.58
CA SER A 14 -15.17 -14.67 -12.05
C SER A 14 -15.39 -13.21 -11.66
N GLY A 15 -16.62 -12.71 -11.57
CA GLY A 15 -16.87 -11.37 -11.02
C GLY A 15 -16.74 -11.35 -9.51
N MET A 16 -15.87 -10.51 -8.96
CA MET A 16 -15.68 -10.43 -7.51
C MET A 16 -16.84 -9.74 -6.79
N GLU A 17 -17.62 -8.92 -7.51
CA GLU A 17 -18.79 -8.21 -7.01
C GLU A 17 -19.78 -7.88 -8.14
N ARG A 18 -20.99 -7.45 -7.76
CA ARG A 18 -22.01 -6.94 -8.68
C ARG A 18 -22.38 -7.90 -9.82
N VAL A 19 -22.27 -9.19 -9.58
CA VAL A 19 -22.76 -10.21 -10.53
C VAL A 19 -24.28 -10.26 -10.44
N LYS A 20 -24.95 -10.37 -11.60
CA LYS A 20 -26.39 -10.54 -11.67
C LYS A 20 -26.80 -11.91 -11.12
N VAL A 21 -27.70 -11.90 -10.14
CA VAL A 21 -28.38 -13.10 -9.62
C VAL A 21 -29.86 -12.89 -9.86
N TYR A 22 -30.55 -13.90 -10.38
CA TYR A 22 -31.97 -13.82 -10.66
C TYR A 22 -32.77 -14.49 -9.53
N ASP A 23 -33.84 -13.87 -9.09
CA ASP A 23 -34.77 -14.46 -8.14
C ASP A 23 -35.71 -15.48 -8.81
N GLU A 24 -36.62 -16.07 -8.03
CA GLU A 24 -37.60 -17.07 -8.51
C GLU A 24 -38.54 -16.50 -9.57
N ASN A 25 -38.70 -15.19 -9.67
CA ASN A 25 -39.53 -14.51 -10.67
C ASN A 25 -38.72 -14.04 -11.89
N GLY A 26 -37.41 -14.34 -11.94
CA GLY A 26 -36.52 -13.94 -13.01
C GLY A 26 -36.09 -12.47 -12.94
N ILE A 27 -36.27 -11.80 -11.81
CA ILE A 27 -35.85 -10.40 -11.61
C ILE A 27 -34.35 -10.37 -11.25
N PRO A 28 -33.52 -9.59 -11.98
CA PRO A 28 -32.09 -9.52 -11.71
C PRO A 28 -31.76 -8.63 -10.51
N HIS A 29 -30.96 -9.16 -9.59
CA HIS A 29 -30.33 -8.44 -8.50
C HIS A 29 -28.81 -8.36 -8.75
N VAL A 30 -28.18 -7.18 -8.54
CA VAL A 30 -26.75 -6.95 -8.85
C VAL A 30 -25.94 -6.98 -7.54
N ASN A 31 -26.00 -8.12 -6.85
CA ASN A 31 -25.39 -8.31 -5.51
C ASN A 31 -24.61 -9.64 -5.40
N GLY A 32 -24.48 -10.38 -6.49
CA GLY A 32 -23.80 -11.67 -6.50
C GLY A 32 -22.28 -11.57 -6.61
N ILE A 33 -21.64 -12.70 -6.32
CA ILE A 33 -20.23 -12.97 -6.52
C ILE A 33 -20.11 -14.19 -7.41
N GLY A 34 -19.22 -14.18 -8.40
CA GLY A 34 -18.96 -15.30 -9.28
C GLY A 34 -18.44 -16.52 -8.50
N LEU A 35 -18.84 -17.72 -8.91
CA LEU A 35 -18.51 -18.97 -8.21
C LEU A 35 -17.00 -19.17 -8.03
N PHE A 36 -16.24 -18.95 -9.09
CA PHE A 36 -14.77 -19.02 -9.03
C PHE A 36 -14.17 -17.92 -8.17
N ALA A 37 -14.66 -16.66 -8.31
CA ALA A 37 -14.15 -15.55 -7.53
C ALA A 37 -14.36 -15.77 -6.03
N ARG A 38 -15.53 -16.26 -5.63
CA ARG A 38 -15.82 -16.61 -4.24
C ARG A 38 -14.86 -17.66 -3.71
N ALA A 39 -14.77 -18.81 -4.40
CA ALA A 39 -13.89 -19.90 -4.00
C ALA A 39 -12.42 -19.46 -3.93
N PHE A 40 -11.98 -18.62 -4.89
CA PHE A 40 -10.61 -18.10 -4.90
C PHE A 40 -10.35 -17.19 -3.68
N MET A 41 -11.23 -16.23 -3.39
CA MET A 41 -11.07 -15.29 -2.27
C MET A 41 -11.15 -16.00 -0.91
N GLU A 42 -12.00 -17.04 -0.80
CA GLU A 42 -12.07 -17.87 0.41
C GLU A 42 -10.81 -18.71 0.60
N HIS A 43 -10.25 -19.26 -0.48
CA HIS A 43 -9.06 -20.11 -0.42
C HIS A 43 -7.75 -19.32 -0.28
N PHE A 44 -7.71 -18.09 -0.86
CA PHE A 44 -6.54 -17.21 -0.85
C PHE A 44 -6.87 -15.83 -0.26
N PRO A 45 -7.27 -15.75 1.02
CA PRO A 45 -7.78 -14.51 1.62
C PRO A 45 -6.74 -13.39 1.72
N LEU A 46 -5.45 -13.71 1.58
CA LEU A 46 -4.33 -12.78 1.71
C LEU A 46 -3.72 -12.37 0.35
N VAL A 47 -4.23 -12.92 -0.75
CA VAL A 47 -3.79 -12.51 -2.08
C VAL A 47 -4.52 -11.23 -2.47
N PRO A 48 -3.82 -10.13 -2.80
CA PRO A 48 -4.45 -8.94 -3.34
C PRO A 48 -5.29 -9.26 -4.58
N VAL A 49 -6.53 -8.83 -4.57
CA VAL A 49 -7.45 -9.03 -5.71
C VAL A 49 -8.09 -7.72 -6.12
N GLU A 50 -8.37 -7.57 -7.40
CA GLU A 50 -9.12 -6.44 -7.94
C GLU A 50 -9.89 -6.85 -9.21
N ASP A 51 -10.80 -6.00 -9.64
CA ASP A 51 -11.66 -6.19 -10.81
C ASP A 51 -11.11 -5.37 -12.00
N ASP A 52 -11.10 -5.94 -13.20
CA ASP A 52 -10.56 -5.28 -14.40
C ASP A 52 -11.26 -3.95 -14.70
N GLY A 53 -12.56 -3.85 -14.42
CA GLY A 53 -13.31 -2.60 -14.56
C GLY A 53 -12.92 -1.55 -13.52
N ARG A 54 -12.68 -1.95 -12.27
CA ARG A 54 -12.27 -1.06 -11.18
C ARG A 54 -10.84 -0.55 -11.35
N LEU A 55 -9.97 -1.31 -12.01
CA LEU A 55 -8.60 -0.89 -12.31
C LEU A 55 -8.52 0.28 -13.31
N HIS A 56 -9.64 0.74 -13.89
CA HIS A 56 -9.69 2.02 -14.60
C HIS A 56 -9.63 3.22 -13.67
N ASP A 57 -10.02 3.06 -12.40
CA ASP A 57 -9.80 4.07 -11.37
C ASP A 57 -8.30 4.10 -10.99
N PRO A 58 -7.63 5.27 -11.11
CA PRO A 58 -6.20 5.36 -10.87
C PRO A 58 -5.80 5.04 -9.44
N ASP A 59 -6.60 5.45 -8.44
CA ASP A 59 -6.31 5.24 -7.02
C ASP A 59 -6.42 3.75 -6.66
N LEU A 60 -7.46 3.07 -7.14
CA LEU A 60 -7.65 1.63 -6.94
C LEU A 60 -6.54 0.84 -7.62
N ARG A 61 -6.18 1.23 -8.85
CA ARG A 61 -5.08 0.60 -9.58
C ARG A 61 -3.75 0.75 -8.87
N GLU A 62 -3.41 1.94 -8.40
CA GLU A 62 -2.20 2.19 -7.64
C GLU A 62 -2.17 1.36 -6.37
N ASN A 63 -3.23 1.40 -5.58
CA ASN A 63 -3.37 0.62 -4.35
C ASN A 63 -3.20 -0.89 -4.60
N PHE A 64 -3.81 -1.42 -5.65
CA PHE A 64 -3.68 -2.83 -6.01
C PHE A 64 -2.23 -3.23 -6.30
N PHE A 65 -1.50 -2.43 -7.10
CA PHE A 65 -0.10 -2.71 -7.39
C PHE A 65 0.80 -2.54 -6.16
N GLU A 66 0.58 -1.53 -5.34
CA GLU A 66 1.31 -1.37 -4.08
C GLU A 66 1.13 -2.59 -3.17
N ASN A 67 -0.10 -3.08 -3.03
CA ASN A 67 -0.40 -4.31 -2.29
C ASN A 67 0.38 -5.51 -2.85
N ILE A 68 0.40 -5.72 -4.17
CA ILE A 68 1.15 -6.81 -4.80
C ILE A 68 2.61 -6.83 -4.38
N PHE A 69 3.30 -5.66 -4.43
CA PHE A 69 4.72 -5.57 -4.10
C PHE A 69 4.96 -5.74 -2.60
N VAL A 70 4.14 -5.12 -1.75
CA VAL A 70 4.25 -5.25 -0.30
C VAL A 70 4.04 -6.70 0.15
N PHE A 71 2.98 -7.38 -0.33
CA PHE A 71 2.72 -8.76 0.03
C PHE A 71 3.69 -9.76 -0.59
N ARG A 72 4.24 -9.48 -1.77
CA ARG A 72 5.34 -10.27 -2.32
C ARG A 72 6.56 -10.26 -1.39
N ASP A 73 6.95 -9.06 -0.93
CA ASP A 73 8.09 -8.89 -0.03
C ASP A 73 7.79 -9.53 1.33
N TYR A 74 6.59 -9.35 1.87
CA TYR A 74 6.18 -9.96 3.14
C TYR A 74 6.19 -11.50 3.12
N ARG A 75 5.79 -12.13 2.01
CA ARG A 75 5.85 -13.59 1.88
C ARG A 75 7.25 -14.17 2.02
N GLN A 76 8.27 -13.43 1.62
CA GLN A 76 9.67 -13.86 1.83
C GLN A 76 10.00 -13.88 3.32
N VAL A 77 9.60 -12.83 4.05
CA VAL A 77 9.74 -12.74 5.51
C VAL A 77 9.00 -13.87 6.22
N LYS A 78 7.74 -14.11 5.82
CA LYS A 78 6.93 -15.19 6.40
C LYS A 78 7.57 -16.57 6.18
N ARG A 79 8.18 -16.81 5.03
CA ARG A 79 8.90 -18.07 4.73
C ARG A 79 10.19 -18.24 5.54
N SER A 80 10.95 -17.15 5.73
CA SER A 80 12.20 -17.21 6.48
C SER A 80 11.98 -17.45 7.97
N ARG A 81 10.83 -17.06 8.51
CA ARG A 81 10.49 -17.10 9.95
C ARG A 81 11.54 -16.42 10.82
N ASN A 82 12.30 -15.49 10.26
CA ASN A 82 13.36 -14.77 10.95
C ASN A 82 12.82 -13.42 11.45
N VAL A 83 12.90 -13.19 12.75
CA VAL A 83 12.46 -11.94 13.38
C VAL A 83 13.28 -10.73 12.86
N GLY A 84 14.56 -10.93 12.53
CA GLY A 84 15.40 -9.89 11.93
C GLY A 84 14.84 -9.42 10.58
N ASP A 85 14.40 -10.35 9.73
CA ASP A 85 13.78 -10.04 8.44
C ASP A 85 12.45 -9.30 8.62
N LEU A 86 11.67 -9.63 9.67
CA LEU A 86 10.44 -8.93 10.03
C LEU A 86 10.72 -7.48 10.45
N VAL A 87 11.76 -7.26 11.25
CA VAL A 87 12.21 -5.92 11.67
C VAL A 87 12.67 -5.11 10.45
N GLU A 88 13.42 -5.72 9.54
CA GLU A 88 13.86 -5.07 8.31
C GLU A 88 12.70 -4.72 7.40
N PHE A 89 11.74 -5.63 7.23
CA PHE A 89 10.50 -5.38 6.49
C PHE A 89 9.72 -4.20 7.08
N GLN A 90 9.46 -4.23 8.40
CA GLN A 90 8.78 -3.12 9.09
C GLN A 90 9.50 -1.80 8.88
N THR A 91 10.84 -1.80 8.97
CA THR A 91 11.65 -0.60 8.78
C THR A 91 11.54 -0.07 7.35
N ARG A 92 11.64 -0.95 6.34
CA ARG A 92 11.59 -0.61 4.92
C ARG A 92 10.21 -0.13 4.46
N HIS A 93 9.14 -0.75 4.96
CA HIS A 93 7.76 -0.45 4.54
C HIS A 93 7.03 0.53 5.47
N LYS A 94 7.70 1.05 6.52
CA LYS A 94 7.10 1.94 7.52
C LYS A 94 6.34 3.11 6.92
N MET A 95 6.94 3.84 5.98
CA MET A 95 6.33 5.01 5.36
C MET A 95 5.17 4.65 4.44
N GLN A 96 5.27 3.51 3.74
CA GLN A 96 4.20 2.98 2.91
C GLN A 96 2.98 2.61 3.77
N ILE A 97 3.18 1.83 4.83
CA ILE A 97 2.11 1.44 5.75
C ILE A 97 1.49 2.67 6.44
N MET A 98 2.31 3.69 6.78
CA MET A 98 1.84 4.95 7.36
C MET A 98 0.85 5.68 6.44
N ALA A 99 1.06 5.66 5.13
CA ALA A 99 0.16 6.28 4.16
C ALA A 99 -1.23 5.61 4.16
N HIS A 100 -1.28 4.30 4.44
CA HIS A 100 -2.53 3.55 4.53
C HIS A 100 -3.17 3.66 5.91
N SER A 101 -2.40 3.40 7.00
CA SER A 101 -2.91 3.45 8.36
C SER A 101 -1.82 3.63 9.42
N GLN A 102 -1.84 4.77 10.10
CA GLN A 102 -0.95 5.03 11.24
C GLN A 102 -1.26 4.14 12.45
N GLU A 103 -2.55 3.83 12.67
CA GLU A 103 -3.01 2.99 13.76
C GLU A 103 -2.41 1.59 13.66
N HIS A 104 -2.59 0.94 12.50
CA HIS A 104 -2.03 -0.40 12.25
C HIS A 104 -0.50 -0.39 12.26
N LEU A 105 0.14 0.66 11.72
CA LEU A 105 1.59 0.82 11.81
C LEU A 105 2.08 0.80 13.26
N ALA A 106 1.38 1.51 14.15
CA ALA A 106 1.74 1.55 15.57
C ALA A 106 1.54 0.19 16.26
N GLU A 107 0.47 -0.54 15.91
CA GLU A 107 0.20 -1.89 16.43
C GLU A 107 1.25 -2.89 15.94
N MET A 108 1.56 -2.89 14.65
CA MET A 108 2.62 -3.71 14.04
C MET A 108 3.98 -3.42 14.68
N GLY A 109 4.29 -2.16 14.96
CA GLY A 109 5.52 -1.77 15.65
C GLY A 109 5.58 -2.35 17.08
N ARG A 110 4.47 -2.32 17.83
CA ARG A 110 4.38 -2.95 19.16
C ARG A 110 4.54 -4.46 19.09
N LEU A 111 3.92 -5.10 18.10
CA LEU A 111 4.04 -6.55 17.87
C LEU A 111 5.50 -6.93 17.64
N VAL A 112 6.18 -6.26 16.72
CA VAL A 112 7.60 -6.50 16.40
C VAL A 112 8.50 -6.30 17.63
N ALA A 113 8.25 -5.26 18.43
CA ALA A 113 9.03 -4.99 19.65
C ALA A 113 8.85 -6.09 20.72
N ARG A 114 7.73 -6.79 20.75
CA ARG A 114 7.39 -7.81 21.75
C ARG A 114 7.63 -9.25 21.31
N THR A 115 8.13 -9.49 20.09
CA THR A 115 8.29 -10.83 19.51
C THR A 115 9.05 -11.84 20.41
N LYS A 116 9.96 -11.35 21.26
CA LYS A 116 10.72 -12.22 22.19
C LYS A 116 9.94 -12.62 23.46
N GLN A 117 8.79 -12.01 23.72
CA GLN A 117 8.04 -12.12 24.97
C GLN A 117 6.63 -12.70 24.76
N SER A 118 6.20 -12.90 23.52
CA SER A 118 4.87 -13.39 23.16
C SER A 118 4.90 -14.86 22.80
N GLU A 119 3.88 -15.62 23.23
CA GLU A 119 3.62 -16.99 22.78
C GLU A 119 2.89 -17.01 21.42
N GLU A 120 2.32 -15.89 21.01
CA GLU A 120 1.62 -15.73 19.73
C GLU A 120 2.63 -15.72 18.58
N ASP A 121 2.27 -16.36 17.46
CA ASP A 121 3.04 -16.30 16.23
C ASP A 121 3.05 -14.86 15.65
N PRO A 122 4.18 -14.15 15.73
CA PRO A 122 4.22 -12.76 15.29
C PRO A 122 4.02 -12.59 13.79
N PHE A 123 4.34 -13.61 12.98
CA PHE A 123 4.22 -13.52 11.52
C PHE A 123 2.76 -13.59 11.07
N GLU A 124 1.95 -14.48 11.64
CA GLU A 124 0.53 -14.58 11.29
C GLU A 124 -0.21 -13.29 11.71
N ARG A 125 -0.01 -12.85 12.95
CA ARG A 125 -0.65 -11.61 13.44
C ARG A 125 -0.19 -10.37 12.67
N TYR A 126 1.09 -10.31 12.31
CA TYR A 126 1.62 -9.22 11.48
C TYR A 126 0.96 -9.19 10.09
N GLU A 127 0.76 -10.34 9.46
CA GLU A 127 0.11 -10.45 8.14
C GLU A 127 -1.34 -9.96 8.18
N GLU A 128 -2.10 -10.31 9.23
CA GLU A 128 -3.46 -9.80 9.42
C GLU A 128 -3.49 -8.27 9.49
N LEU A 129 -2.66 -7.70 10.38
CA LEU A 129 -2.53 -6.25 10.53
C LEU A 129 -2.08 -5.56 9.24
N LEU A 130 -1.13 -6.16 8.52
CA LEU A 130 -0.67 -5.65 7.24
C LEU A 130 -1.81 -5.61 6.21
N ARG A 131 -2.59 -6.69 6.12
CA ARG A 131 -3.76 -6.76 5.24
C ARG A 131 -4.80 -5.69 5.58
N GLU A 132 -5.15 -5.54 6.86
CA GLU A 132 -6.10 -4.53 7.31
C GLU A 132 -5.60 -3.11 7.04
N ALA A 133 -4.32 -2.86 7.23
CA ALA A 133 -3.69 -1.58 6.89
C ALA A 133 -3.80 -1.28 5.39
N MET A 134 -3.35 -2.22 4.56
CA MET A 134 -3.22 -2.06 3.11
C MET A 134 -4.56 -2.04 2.36
N GLN A 135 -5.66 -2.48 2.99
CA GLN A 135 -7.01 -2.31 2.46
C GLN A 135 -7.52 -0.86 2.54
N LYS A 136 -6.93 -0.01 3.39
CA LYS A 136 -7.30 1.40 3.52
C LYS A 136 -6.60 2.21 2.42
N LEU A 137 -7.36 2.80 1.51
CA LEU A 137 -6.78 3.66 0.46
C LEU A 137 -6.02 4.85 1.09
N PRO A 138 -4.80 5.16 0.63
CA PRO A 138 -4.12 6.38 0.99
C PRO A 138 -4.94 7.61 0.57
N THR A 139 -4.95 8.64 1.42
CA THR A 139 -5.58 9.92 1.07
C THR A 139 -4.50 10.98 0.84
N PRO A 140 -4.79 12.07 0.08
CA PRO A 140 -3.83 13.17 -0.08
C PRO A 140 -3.30 13.70 1.26
N GLY A 141 -4.16 13.78 2.28
CA GLY A 141 -3.76 14.21 3.62
C GLY A 141 -2.81 13.24 4.32
N ARG A 142 -3.03 11.92 4.18
CA ARG A 142 -2.12 10.89 4.74
C ARG A 142 -0.78 10.89 4.02
N ASN A 143 -0.77 10.97 2.69
CA ASN A 143 0.45 11.09 1.90
C ASN A 143 1.23 12.36 2.26
N ALA A 144 0.55 13.51 2.39
CA ALA A 144 1.19 14.75 2.84
C ALA A 144 1.84 14.59 4.23
N ASN A 145 1.16 13.91 5.17
CA ASN A 145 1.73 13.60 6.48
C ASN A 145 2.98 12.73 6.38
N VAL A 146 3.00 11.70 5.52
CA VAL A 146 4.19 10.86 5.26
C VAL A 146 5.33 11.70 4.69
N LEU A 147 5.05 12.54 3.70
CA LEU A 147 6.04 13.43 3.08
C LEU A 147 6.65 14.39 4.10
N MET A 148 5.83 14.99 4.98
CA MET A 148 6.28 15.84 6.07
C MET A 148 7.13 15.08 7.09
N HIS A 149 6.74 13.86 7.43
CA HIS A 149 7.52 13.00 8.33
C HIS A 149 8.89 12.66 7.72
N MET A 150 8.94 12.37 6.43
CA MET A 150 10.21 12.11 5.72
C MET A 150 11.08 13.37 5.60
N LEU A 151 10.47 14.55 5.40
CA LEU A 151 11.18 15.84 5.41
C LEU A 151 11.89 16.06 6.75
N GLY A 152 11.28 15.62 7.87
CA GLY A 152 11.88 15.72 9.20
C GLY A 152 13.28 15.08 9.31
N TYR A 153 13.55 14.01 8.54
CA TYR A 153 14.88 13.39 8.50
C TYR A 153 15.93 14.20 7.70
N LEU A 154 15.49 15.20 6.95
CA LEU A 154 16.33 16.07 6.11
C LEU A 154 16.43 17.50 6.66
N GLN A 155 15.82 17.78 7.80
CA GLN A 155 15.68 19.15 8.31
C GLN A 155 17.00 19.85 8.65
N GLU A 156 18.05 19.10 8.96
CA GLU A 156 19.38 19.66 9.30
C GLU A 156 20.19 19.99 8.03
N GLU A 157 19.93 19.29 6.90
CA GLU A 157 20.68 19.43 5.67
C GLU A 157 20.07 20.41 4.69
N LEU A 158 18.73 20.50 4.66
CA LEU A 158 18.02 21.37 3.73
C LEU A 158 18.20 22.86 4.10
N SER A 159 18.49 23.68 3.11
CA SER A 159 18.39 25.13 3.25
C SER A 159 16.96 25.60 3.50
N GLY A 160 16.81 26.82 4.02
CA GLY A 160 15.47 27.43 4.20
C GLY A 160 14.65 27.49 2.92
N VAL A 161 15.32 27.78 1.79
CA VAL A 161 14.67 27.84 0.46
C VAL A 161 14.16 26.45 0.03
N GLU A 162 14.98 25.42 0.15
CA GLU A 162 14.61 24.05 -0.21
C GLU A 162 13.46 23.51 0.66
N LYS A 163 13.46 23.84 1.95
CA LYS A 163 12.35 23.51 2.86
C LYS A 163 11.05 24.19 2.40
N GLN A 164 11.12 25.47 2.12
CA GLN A 164 9.95 26.22 1.70
C GLN A 164 9.40 25.69 0.36
N GLU A 165 10.27 25.45 -0.62
CA GLU A 165 9.89 24.86 -1.91
C GLU A 165 9.18 23.51 -1.73
N PHE A 166 9.74 22.62 -0.88
CA PHE A 166 9.12 21.32 -0.61
C PHE A 166 7.75 21.45 0.04
N LEU A 167 7.60 22.35 1.03
CA LEU A 167 6.33 22.61 1.69
C LEU A 167 5.25 23.11 0.70
N GLU A 168 5.61 24.02 -0.20
CA GLU A 168 4.69 24.52 -1.25
C GLU A 168 4.26 23.39 -2.20
N VAL A 169 5.19 22.53 -2.60
CA VAL A 169 4.89 21.38 -3.47
C VAL A 169 3.95 20.39 -2.75
N VAL A 170 4.19 20.10 -1.47
CA VAL A 170 3.31 19.22 -0.67
C VAL A 170 1.91 19.82 -0.50
N ASP A 171 1.82 21.13 -0.26
CA ASP A 171 0.53 21.83 -0.15
C ASP A 171 -0.26 21.79 -1.46
N ARG A 172 0.38 22.06 -2.61
CA ARG A 172 -0.24 21.94 -3.94
C ARG A 172 -0.73 20.52 -4.20
N TYR A 173 0.05 19.50 -3.85
CA TYR A 173 -0.39 18.11 -3.95
C TYR A 173 -1.62 17.86 -3.08
N LYS A 174 -1.59 18.24 -1.80
CA LYS A 174 -2.70 18.05 -0.86
C LYS A 174 -4.01 18.68 -1.33
N ASN A 175 -3.91 19.81 -2.06
CA ASN A 175 -5.04 20.53 -2.64
C ASN A 175 -5.44 20.04 -4.05
N GLY A 176 -4.89 18.93 -4.54
CA GLY A 176 -5.23 18.35 -5.85
C GLY A 176 -4.70 19.12 -7.06
N LEU A 177 -3.74 20.03 -6.86
CA LEU A 177 -3.18 20.85 -7.94
C LEU A 177 -2.02 20.18 -8.67
N MET A 178 -1.52 19.08 -8.14
CA MET A 178 -0.48 18.26 -8.78
C MET A 178 -0.50 16.82 -8.28
N PRO A 179 -0.03 15.84 -9.07
CA PRO A 179 0.00 14.44 -8.70
C PRO A 179 1.10 14.13 -7.65
N LEU A 180 0.93 13.02 -6.92
CA LEU A 180 1.84 12.56 -5.86
C LEU A 180 3.29 12.36 -6.34
N ILE A 181 3.48 12.00 -7.61
CA ILE A 181 4.82 11.78 -8.16
C ILE A 181 5.72 13.02 -8.06
N VAL A 182 5.14 14.24 -8.06
CA VAL A 182 5.91 15.48 -8.00
C VAL A 182 6.62 15.66 -6.66
N PRO A 183 5.92 15.71 -5.50
CA PRO A 183 6.60 15.79 -4.20
C PRO A 183 7.50 14.59 -3.90
N VAL A 184 7.12 13.37 -4.34
CA VAL A 184 7.95 12.18 -4.18
C VAL A 184 9.25 12.29 -4.98
N THR A 185 9.22 12.84 -6.21
CA THR A 185 10.41 13.03 -7.02
C THR A 185 11.35 14.07 -6.42
N LEU A 186 10.81 15.17 -5.90
CA LEU A 186 11.60 16.20 -5.21
C LEU A 186 12.23 15.63 -3.92
N LEU A 187 11.46 14.90 -3.13
CA LEU A 187 11.97 14.21 -1.93
C LEU A 187 13.10 13.24 -2.28
N ARG A 188 12.92 12.45 -3.34
CA ARG A 188 13.95 11.51 -3.83
C ARG A 188 15.23 12.23 -4.25
N HIS A 189 15.11 13.39 -4.89
CA HIS A 189 16.26 14.24 -5.21
C HIS A 189 17.03 14.62 -3.93
N TYR A 190 16.36 15.11 -2.91
CA TYR A 190 16.99 15.47 -1.64
C TYR A 190 17.61 14.27 -0.91
N VAL A 191 16.90 13.13 -0.88
CA VAL A 191 17.43 11.88 -0.28
C VAL A 191 18.75 11.47 -0.92
N ARG A 192 18.88 11.60 -2.24
CA ARG A 192 20.12 11.32 -2.98
C ARG A 192 21.19 12.39 -2.73
N LYS A 193 20.82 13.67 -2.83
CA LYS A 193 21.72 14.81 -2.65
C LYS A 193 22.41 14.79 -1.27
N TYR A 194 21.67 14.42 -0.24
CA TYR A 194 22.13 14.39 1.15
C TYR A 194 22.44 12.99 1.69
N GLU A 195 22.51 12.01 0.80
CA GLU A 195 22.94 10.61 1.06
C GLU A 195 22.22 9.94 2.25
N LYS A 196 20.91 10.21 2.44
CA LYS A 196 20.12 9.65 3.54
C LYS A 196 19.78 8.17 3.31
N SER A 197 20.69 7.29 3.72
CA SER A 197 20.60 5.84 3.50
C SER A 197 19.31 5.22 4.05
N TYR A 198 18.81 5.67 5.20
CA TYR A 198 17.56 5.21 5.79
C TYR A 198 16.36 5.53 4.87
N LEU A 199 16.24 6.79 4.39
CA LEU A 199 15.16 7.19 3.50
C LEU A 199 15.27 6.52 2.14
N HIS A 200 16.48 6.32 1.62
CA HIS A 200 16.71 5.65 0.34
C HIS A 200 16.14 4.23 0.32
N LYS A 201 16.14 3.53 1.46
CA LYS A 201 15.60 2.17 1.61
C LYS A 201 14.07 2.12 1.74
N GLN A 202 13.40 3.26 1.94
CA GLN A 202 11.94 3.28 2.12
C GLN A 202 11.21 2.92 0.83
N SER A 203 10.33 1.91 0.89
CA SER A 203 9.51 1.49 -0.25
C SER A 203 8.56 2.60 -0.72
N TYR A 204 8.15 3.51 0.16
CA TYR A 204 7.28 4.63 -0.17
C TYR A 204 7.79 5.50 -1.33
N ILE A 205 9.11 5.74 -1.41
CA ILE A 205 9.69 6.52 -2.52
C ILE A 205 9.90 5.70 -3.79
N ASN A 206 9.96 4.36 -3.69
CA ASN A 206 10.12 3.45 -4.83
C ASN A 206 9.22 2.21 -4.64
N PRO A 207 7.88 2.36 -4.63
CA PRO A 207 6.97 1.26 -4.29
C PRO A 207 6.84 0.20 -5.38
N HIS A 208 7.09 0.57 -6.63
CA HIS A 208 6.93 -0.25 -7.83
C HIS A 208 7.85 0.24 -8.96
N PRO A 209 8.06 -0.58 -10.02
CA PRO A 209 8.79 -0.17 -11.21
C PRO A 209 8.17 1.05 -11.92
N TYR A 210 9.01 1.92 -12.47
CA TYR A 210 8.57 3.14 -13.16
C TYR A 210 7.71 2.87 -14.40
N GLU A 211 7.91 1.72 -15.02
CA GLU A 211 7.20 1.28 -16.23
C GLU A 211 5.68 1.18 -16.00
N LEU A 212 5.23 1.00 -14.76
CA LEU A 212 3.81 0.98 -14.41
C LEU A 212 3.16 2.36 -14.47
N LYS A 213 3.93 3.45 -14.53
CA LYS A 213 3.45 4.85 -14.66
C LYS A 213 2.37 5.24 -13.64
N LEU A 214 2.48 4.72 -12.42
CA LEU A 214 1.58 5.05 -11.30
C LEU A 214 1.98 6.38 -10.63
N ARG A 215 1.11 6.92 -9.77
CA ARG A 215 1.27 8.20 -9.06
C ARG A 215 1.29 9.45 -9.95
N ASN A 216 0.80 9.35 -11.20
CA ASN A 216 0.77 10.45 -12.16
C ASN A 216 -0.61 11.15 -12.27
N HIS A 217 -1.57 10.74 -11.44
CA HIS A 217 -2.91 11.33 -11.38
C HIS A 217 -3.00 12.33 -10.21
N ALA A 218 -3.82 13.36 -10.38
CA ALA A 218 -4.11 14.39 -9.37
C ALA A 218 -5.57 14.28 -8.92
#